data_0515c2a55799b12f959fa03bd033454f
#
_entry.id   0515c2a55799b12f959fa03bd033454f
#
_cell.length_a   1.000
_cell.length_b   1.000
_cell.length_c   1.000
_cell.angle_alpha   90.00
_cell.angle_beta   90.00
_cell.angle_gamma   90.00
#
_symmetry.space_group_name_H-M   'P 1'
#
loop_
_entity.id
_entity.type
_entity.pdbx_description
1 polymer ?
#
loop_
_entity_poly.entity_id
_entity_poly.type
_entity_poly.pdbx_seq_one_letter_code
_entity_poly.pdbx_strand_id
1 'polypeptide(L)'
;MSSGIVTAAYIVAAILFIFSLAGLSRHESSQRGNTYGIIGMAIALIATILGPHSANVGWMIVAMVIGAVIGIRLAKKVEMTEMPELVAILHSFVGLAAVLVGFNSFIASEGHADVVMENIHLTEVFLGIFIGAVTFTGSVVAYGKLSGKMSSKPMMLPNRHKLNLAALVVSFILLVIFVKTESVGLQVFLMLIMTAIALAFGWHLVASIGGADMPVVVSMLNSYSGWAAAAAGFMLSNDLLIVTGALVGSSGAILSYIMCKAMNRSFISVIAGGFGTDGSSTGTEEEMGEYRESTAEEVAEMLKNSTSVIITPGYGMAVAQAQYPVADITTKLRERGINVRFGIHPVAGRLPGHMNVLLAEAKVPYDIVLEMDEINDDFSDTDTVLVIGANDTVNPAAQEDPNSPIAGMPVLEVWKASNVIVFKRSMNTGYAGVQNPLFFKENTQMLFGDAKDSVDAILRAL
;
A
#
# COMPACT_ATOMS: atom_id res chain seq x y z
N MET A 1 24.62 29.78 1.59
CA MET A 1 25.01 29.11 2.84
C MET A 1 26.34 28.40 2.62
N SER A 2 27.17 28.24 3.65
CA SER A 2 28.40 27.43 3.53
C SER A 2 28.02 25.93 3.44
N SER A 3 28.90 25.13 2.82
CA SER A 3 28.71 23.66 2.71
C SER A 3 28.48 23.00 4.08
N GLY A 4 29.23 23.41 5.11
CA GLY A 4 29.08 22.86 6.47
C GLY A 4 27.73 23.15 7.10
N ILE A 5 27.13 24.32 6.85
CA ILE A 5 25.76 24.64 7.35
C ILE A 5 24.71 23.81 6.62
N VAL A 6 24.87 23.56 5.32
CA VAL A 6 23.96 22.69 4.56
C VAL A 6 24.02 21.27 5.09
N THR A 7 25.22 20.73 5.32
CA THR A 7 25.39 19.39 5.90
C THR A 7 24.76 19.29 7.29
N ALA A 8 24.96 20.28 8.15
CA ALA A 8 24.34 20.32 9.48
C ALA A 8 22.80 20.36 9.38
N ALA A 9 22.25 21.16 8.46
CA ALA A 9 20.81 21.22 8.21
C ALA A 9 20.26 19.87 7.71
N TYR A 10 20.99 19.17 6.84
CA TYR A 10 20.59 17.84 6.37
C TYR A 10 20.61 16.79 7.47
N ILE A 11 21.58 16.83 8.38
CA ILE A 11 21.61 15.95 9.56
C ILE A 11 20.37 16.19 10.44
N VAL A 12 20.06 17.46 10.72
CA VAL A 12 18.85 17.80 11.50
C VAL A 12 17.59 17.34 10.80
N ALA A 13 17.47 17.55 9.50
CA ALA A 13 16.33 17.08 8.70
C ALA A 13 16.20 15.55 8.73
N ALA A 14 17.30 14.81 8.58
CA ALA A 14 17.31 13.35 8.65
C ALA A 14 16.86 12.84 10.03
N ILE A 15 17.31 13.44 11.11
CA ILE A 15 16.87 13.11 12.47
C ILE A 15 15.38 13.38 12.65
N LEU A 16 14.88 14.50 12.14
CA LEU A 16 13.46 14.84 12.18
C LEU A 16 12.61 13.85 11.37
N PHE A 17 13.10 13.35 10.23
CA PHE A 17 12.41 12.31 9.48
C PHE A 17 12.37 10.97 10.23
N ILE A 18 13.43 10.60 10.93
CA ILE A 18 13.43 9.41 11.80
C ILE A 18 12.40 9.56 12.92
N PHE A 19 12.37 10.72 13.60
CA PHE A 19 11.35 11.00 14.62
C PHE A 19 9.95 11.09 14.05
N SER A 20 9.78 11.55 12.81
CA SER A 20 8.50 11.53 12.10
C SER A 20 7.99 10.11 11.93
N LEU A 21 8.80 9.20 11.39
CA LEU A 21 8.44 7.79 11.22
C LEU A 21 8.12 7.13 12.57
N ALA A 22 8.94 7.36 13.59
CA ALA A 22 8.70 6.85 14.93
C ALA A 22 7.39 7.41 15.54
N GLY A 23 7.11 8.69 15.33
CA GLY A 23 5.87 9.32 15.80
C GLY A 23 4.62 8.82 15.07
N LEU A 24 4.72 8.59 13.76
CA LEU A 24 3.62 8.07 12.94
C LEU A 24 3.27 6.59 13.23
N SER A 25 4.16 5.85 13.90
CA SER A 25 3.93 4.45 14.27
C SER A 25 2.87 4.26 15.37
N ARG A 26 2.50 5.33 16.08
CA ARG A 26 1.51 5.31 17.16
C ARG A 26 0.50 6.42 16.98
N HIS A 27 -0.78 6.12 17.22
CA HIS A 27 -1.86 7.08 17.08
C HIS A 27 -1.66 8.34 17.95
N GLU A 28 -1.28 8.17 19.23
CA GLU A 28 -1.07 9.27 20.19
C GLU A 28 -0.01 10.27 19.77
N SER A 29 1.05 9.81 19.10
CA SER A 29 2.18 10.62 18.68
C SER A 29 2.14 11.02 17.20
N SER A 30 1.14 10.59 16.45
CA SER A 30 1.05 10.77 14.99
C SER A 30 1.06 12.24 14.56
N GLN A 31 0.36 13.12 15.27
CA GLN A 31 0.36 14.56 14.98
C GLN A 31 1.73 15.20 15.18
N ARG A 32 2.46 14.79 16.24
CA ARG A 32 3.84 15.26 16.48
C ARG A 32 4.79 14.71 15.41
N GLY A 33 4.63 13.43 15.04
CA GLY A 33 5.37 12.81 13.96
C GLY A 33 5.19 13.54 12.64
N ASN A 34 3.97 13.89 12.28
CA ASN A 34 3.67 14.67 11.10
C ASN A 34 4.33 16.07 11.14
N THR A 35 4.27 16.73 12.30
CA THR A 35 4.93 18.04 12.49
C THR A 35 6.45 17.95 12.30
N TYR A 36 7.10 16.92 12.84
CA TYR A 36 8.53 16.68 12.61
C TYR A 36 8.86 16.47 11.14
N GLY A 37 8.02 15.72 10.39
CA GLY A 37 8.17 15.54 8.95
C GLY A 37 8.08 16.85 8.18
N ILE A 38 7.10 17.70 8.50
CA ILE A 38 6.92 19.01 7.87
C ILE A 38 8.12 19.91 8.13
N ILE A 39 8.60 20.00 9.38
CA ILE A 39 9.75 20.81 9.74
C ILE A 39 11.01 20.27 9.05
N GLY A 40 11.23 18.96 9.08
CA GLY A 40 12.37 18.32 8.41
C GLY A 40 12.41 18.62 6.92
N MET A 41 11.26 18.50 6.23
CA MET A 41 11.14 18.82 4.81
C MET A 41 11.39 20.32 4.53
N ALA A 42 10.87 21.22 5.35
CA ALA A 42 11.12 22.66 5.22
C ALA A 42 12.62 22.99 5.35
N ILE A 43 13.30 22.42 6.35
CA ILE A 43 14.75 22.59 6.54
C ILE A 43 15.50 22.04 5.32
N ALA A 44 15.16 20.85 4.83
CA ALA A 44 15.79 20.23 3.68
C ALA A 44 15.68 21.09 2.43
N LEU A 45 14.47 21.58 2.11
CA LEU A 45 14.22 22.44 0.95
C LEU A 45 14.97 23.77 1.04
N ILE A 46 14.91 24.45 2.18
CA ILE A 46 15.60 25.73 2.39
C ILE A 46 17.11 25.54 2.28
N ALA A 47 17.66 24.51 2.91
CA ALA A 47 19.09 24.22 2.84
C ALA A 47 19.55 23.90 1.41
N THR A 48 18.73 23.16 0.64
CA THR A 48 19.03 22.84 -0.76
C THR A 48 18.97 24.10 -1.65
N ILE A 49 17.93 24.91 -1.53
CA ILE A 49 17.74 26.12 -2.35
C ILE A 49 18.86 27.15 -2.07
N LEU A 50 19.22 27.32 -0.82
CA LEU A 50 20.27 28.28 -0.39
C LEU A 50 21.68 27.67 -0.40
N GLY A 51 21.82 26.42 -0.82
CA GLY A 51 23.10 25.70 -0.87
C GLY A 51 24.02 26.25 -1.96
N PRO A 52 25.35 26.04 -1.82
CA PRO A 52 26.36 26.62 -2.73
C PRO A 52 26.34 25.99 -4.13
N HIS A 53 25.72 24.83 -4.29
CA HIS A 53 25.64 24.08 -5.55
C HIS A 53 24.32 24.27 -6.30
N SER A 54 23.43 25.14 -5.81
CA SER A 54 22.14 25.40 -6.45
C SER A 54 22.30 26.34 -7.64
N ALA A 55 22.09 25.81 -8.83
CA ALA A 55 21.98 26.60 -10.06
C ALA A 55 20.50 26.74 -10.45
N ASN A 56 20.18 27.82 -11.19
CA ASN A 56 18.84 28.04 -11.73
C ASN A 56 17.69 28.05 -10.70
N VAL A 57 17.93 28.61 -9.53
CA VAL A 57 16.96 28.67 -8.41
C VAL A 57 15.60 29.20 -8.84
N GLY A 58 15.54 30.14 -9.77
CA GLY A 58 14.28 30.66 -10.31
C GLY A 58 13.40 29.58 -10.96
N TRP A 59 13.99 28.73 -11.78
CA TRP A 59 13.26 27.61 -12.41
C TRP A 59 12.88 26.53 -11.41
N MET A 60 13.71 26.27 -10.40
CA MET A 60 13.37 25.37 -9.30
C MET A 60 12.13 25.86 -8.56
N ILE A 61 12.07 27.14 -8.19
CA ILE A 61 10.90 27.72 -7.52
C ILE A 61 9.66 27.63 -8.38
N VAL A 62 9.75 27.94 -9.66
CA VAL A 62 8.60 27.81 -10.60
C VAL A 62 8.07 26.38 -10.65
N ALA A 63 8.98 25.40 -10.80
CA ALA A 63 8.59 23.99 -10.81
C ALA A 63 7.96 23.55 -9.48
N MET A 64 8.51 23.98 -8.35
CA MET A 64 7.97 23.70 -7.02
C MET A 64 6.59 24.31 -6.81
N VAL A 65 6.37 25.55 -7.25
CA VAL A 65 5.04 26.21 -7.16
C VAL A 65 4.01 25.46 -7.99
N ILE A 66 4.35 25.06 -9.22
CA ILE A 66 3.45 24.28 -10.09
C ILE A 66 3.11 22.95 -9.40
N GLY A 67 4.12 22.22 -8.92
CA GLY A 67 3.93 20.96 -8.22
C GLY A 67 3.10 21.12 -6.94
N ALA A 68 3.36 22.16 -6.15
CA ALA A 68 2.63 22.45 -4.92
C ALA A 68 1.14 22.77 -5.19
N VAL A 69 0.85 23.58 -6.21
CA VAL A 69 -0.55 23.92 -6.58
C VAL A 69 -1.33 22.67 -6.99
N ILE A 70 -0.71 21.80 -7.81
CA ILE A 70 -1.33 20.54 -8.25
C ILE A 70 -1.50 19.61 -7.03
N GLY A 71 -0.45 19.42 -6.24
CA GLY A 71 -0.44 18.52 -5.09
C GLY A 71 -1.45 18.93 -4.00
N ILE A 72 -1.52 20.22 -3.65
CA ILE A 72 -2.49 20.73 -2.67
C ILE A 72 -3.92 20.54 -3.18
N ARG A 73 -4.15 20.78 -4.46
CA ARG A 73 -5.48 20.59 -5.06
C ARG A 73 -5.92 19.13 -5.02
N LEU A 74 -5.04 18.22 -5.36
CA LEU A 74 -5.29 16.78 -5.27
C LEU A 74 -5.50 16.33 -3.83
N ALA A 75 -4.64 16.74 -2.91
CA ALA A 75 -4.73 16.37 -1.50
C ALA A 75 -6.03 16.84 -0.82
N LYS A 76 -6.57 18.00 -1.24
CA LYS A 76 -7.84 18.50 -0.71
C LYS A 76 -9.07 17.83 -1.32
N LYS A 77 -8.95 17.24 -2.51
CA LYS A 77 -10.08 16.68 -3.25
C LYS A 77 -10.20 15.17 -3.10
N VAL A 78 -9.10 14.48 -2.82
CA VAL A 78 -9.06 13.02 -2.76
C VAL A 78 -9.91 12.50 -1.60
N GLU A 79 -10.74 11.52 -1.89
CA GLU A 79 -11.46 10.75 -0.88
C GLU A 79 -10.60 9.63 -0.31
N MET A 80 -10.92 9.13 0.89
CA MET A 80 -10.14 8.05 1.52
C MET A 80 -10.15 6.76 0.71
N THR A 81 -11.21 6.50 -0.06
CA THR A 81 -11.29 5.36 -0.99
C THR A 81 -10.33 5.49 -2.17
N GLU A 82 -9.98 6.71 -2.59
CA GLU A 82 -9.08 7.02 -3.69
C GLU A 82 -7.61 7.13 -3.26
N MET A 83 -7.33 7.13 -1.94
CA MET A 83 -5.96 7.25 -1.40
C MET A 83 -4.99 6.21 -1.98
N PRO A 84 -5.35 4.92 -2.11
CA PRO A 84 -4.44 3.93 -2.70
C PRO A 84 -4.03 4.27 -4.14
N GLU A 85 -4.97 4.79 -4.92
CA GLU A 85 -4.74 5.23 -6.31
C GLU A 85 -3.79 6.43 -6.36
N LEU A 86 -4.06 7.42 -5.51
CA LEU A 86 -3.23 8.62 -5.42
C LEU A 86 -1.80 8.28 -4.99
N VAL A 87 -1.63 7.43 -3.99
CA VAL A 87 -0.31 6.98 -3.52
C VAL A 87 0.43 6.25 -4.65
N ALA A 88 -0.25 5.37 -5.38
CA ALA A 88 0.36 4.65 -6.49
C ALA A 88 0.84 5.61 -7.59
N ILE A 89 0.01 6.57 -8.02
CA ILE A 89 0.42 7.51 -9.07
C ILE A 89 1.54 8.44 -8.61
N LEU A 90 1.59 8.83 -7.34
CA LEU A 90 2.69 9.63 -6.79
C LEU A 90 4.03 8.88 -6.86
N HIS A 91 4.05 7.58 -6.61
CA HIS A 91 5.26 6.77 -6.79
C HIS A 91 5.74 6.73 -8.25
N SER A 92 4.83 6.83 -9.23
CA SER A 92 5.23 6.91 -10.63
C SER A 92 6.04 8.19 -10.92
N PHE A 93 5.66 9.32 -10.35
CA PHE A 93 6.43 10.56 -10.51
C PHE A 93 7.81 10.50 -9.86
N VAL A 94 7.94 9.82 -8.73
CA VAL A 94 9.26 9.58 -8.11
C VAL A 94 10.14 8.73 -9.04
N GLY A 95 9.59 7.66 -9.60
CA GLY A 95 10.30 6.81 -10.57
C GLY A 95 10.72 7.60 -11.81
N LEU A 96 9.83 8.41 -12.37
CA LEU A 96 10.13 9.26 -13.52
C LEU A 96 11.20 10.29 -13.20
N ALA A 97 11.15 10.92 -12.03
CA ALA A 97 12.16 11.86 -11.59
C ALA A 97 13.55 11.22 -11.52
N ALA A 98 13.65 9.99 -10.98
CA ALA A 98 14.92 9.27 -10.93
C ALA A 98 15.47 8.94 -12.32
N VAL A 99 14.61 8.59 -13.29
CA VAL A 99 15.01 8.38 -14.69
C VAL A 99 15.57 9.67 -15.28
N LEU A 100 14.85 10.79 -15.15
CA LEU A 100 15.27 12.09 -15.68
C LEU A 100 16.57 12.59 -15.02
N VAL A 101 16.71 12.42 -13.71
CA VAL A 101 17.95 12.74 -12.99
C VAL A 101 19.11 11.90 -13.51
N GLY A 102 18.89 10.60 -13.76
CA GLY A 102 19.91 9.71 -14.30
C GLY A 102 20.40 10.15 -15.69
N PHE A 103 19.48 10.43 -16.61
CA PHE A 103 19.84 10.94 -17.94
C PHE A 103 20.54 12.30 -17.86
N ASN A 104 20.04 13.20 -17.04
CA ASN A 104 20.65 14.52 -16.87
C ASN A 104 22.05 14.42 -16.25
N SER A 105 22.23 13.57 -15.24
CA SER A 105 23.53 13.34 -14.58
C SER A 105 24.57 12.79 -15.56
N PHE A 106 24.14 11.87 -16.44
CA PHE A 106 25.03 11.35 -17.49
C PHE A 106 25.43 12.42 -18.51
N ILE A 107 24.46 13.22 -19.01
CA ILE A 107 24.72 14.23 -20.03
C ILE A 107 25.54 15.41 -19.48
N ALA A 108 25.30 15.77 -18.22
CA ALA A 108 25.99 16.89 -17.56
C ALA A 108 27.37 16.53 -17.01
N SER A 109 27.74 15.25 -16.96
CA SER A 109 29.03 14.82 -16.46
C SER A 109 30.14 15.17 -17.45
N GLU A 110 31.15 15.87 -16.95
CA GLU A 110 32.39 16.13 -17.72
C GLU A 110 33.39 14.97 -17.63
N GLY A 111 32.99 13.85 -17.00
CA GLY A 111 33.83 12.70 -16.68
C GLY A 111 34.67 12.92 -15.40
N HIS A 112 35.09 11.83 -14.79
CA HIS A 112 35.96 11.86 -13.64
C HIS A 112 37.39 11.53 -14.08
N ALA A 113 38.38 12.23 -13.52
CA ALA A 113 39.78 11.96 -13.81
C ALA A 113 40.24 10.56 -13.33
N ASP A 114 39.58 10.03 -12.29
CA ASP A 114 39.79 8.68 -11.78
C ASP A 114 38.82 7.69 -12.43
N VAL A 115 39.36 6.67 -13.09
CA VAL A 115 38.61 5.60 -13.76
C VAL A 115 37.68 4.86 -12.78
N VAL A 116 38.07 4.69 -11.52
CA VAL A 116 37.24 4.02 -10.52
C VAL A 116 36.01 4.87 -10.18
N MET A 117 36.18 6.17 -9.98
CA MET A 117 35.10 7.08 -9.71
C MET A 117 34.15 7.21 -10.90
N GLU A 118 34.68 7.22 -12.12
CA GLU A 118 33.87 7.22 -13.34
C GLU A 118 33.01 5.94 -13.46
N ASN A 119 33.59 4.77 -13.22
CA ASN A 119 32.87 3.51 -13.24
C ASN A 119 31.77 3.44 -12.18
N ILE A 120 32.03 3.99 -10.99
CA ILE A 120 31.03 4.09 -9.91
C ILE A 120 29.87 4.97 -10.39
N HIS A 121 30.17 6.19 -10.88
CA HIS A 121 29.15 7.13 -11.34
C HIS A 121 28.29 6.55 -12.48
N LEU A 122 28.91 5.92 -13.48
CA LEU A 122 28.18 5.24 -14.57
C LEU A 122 27.28 4.12 -14.06
N THR A 123 27.76 3.37 -13.06
CA THR A 123 26.95 2.31 -12.42
C THR A 123 25.76 2.89 -11.67
N GLU A 124 25.94 3.97 -10.91
CA GLU A 124 24.87 4.67 -10.20
C GLU A 124 23.81 5.21 -11.16
N VAL A 125 24.24 5.84 -12.26
CA VAL A 125 23.34 6.35 -13.32
C VAL A 125 22.50 5.21 -13.90
N PHE A 126 23.15 4.12 -14.31
CA PHE A 126 22.48 2.98 -14.93
C PHE A 126 21.46 2.33 -13.98
N LEU A 127 21.85 2.04 -12.75
CA LEU A 127 20.98 1.46 -11.73
C LEU A 127 19.85 2.41 -11.34
N GLY A 128 20.13 3.71 -11.19
CA GLY A 128 19.13 4.71 -10.87
C GLY A 128 18.05 4.83 -11.94
N ILE A 129 18.42 4.82 -13.21
CA ILE A 129 17.47 4.81 -14.33
C ILE A 129 16.67 3.50 -14.35
N PHE A 130 17.32 2.36 -14.13
CA PHE A 130 16.64 1.06 -14.11
C PHE A 130 15.57 1.00 -13.01
N ILE A 131 15.93 1.31 -11.77
CA ILE A 131 15.02 1.31 -10.62
C ILE A 131 13.89 2.33 -10.84
N GLY A 132 14.23 3.52 -11.33
CA GLY A 132 13.27 4.58 -11.62
C GLY A 132 12.25 4.17 -12.70
N ALA A 133 12.70 3.55 -13.78
CA ALA A 133 11.84 3.10 -14.88
C ALA A 133 10.90 1.96 -14.45
N VAL A 134 11.40 0.99 -13.68
CA VAL A 134 10.59 -0.09 -13.11
C VAL A 134 9.52 0.47 -12.16
N THR A 135 9.91 1.42 -11.31
CA THR A 135 9.00 2.09 -10.38
C THR A 135 7.92 2.88 -11.14
N PHE A 136 8.31 3.59 -12.18
CA PHE A 136 7.38 4.41 -12.98
C PHE A 136 6.27 3.57 -13.60
N THR A 137 6.62 2.57 -14.41
CA THR A 137 5.61 1.76 -15.10
C THR A 137 4.84 0.84 -14.16
N GLY A 138 5.50 0.27 -13.16
CA GLY A 138 4.85 -0.54 -12.13
C GLY A 138 3.79 0.26 -11.37
N SER A 139 4.08 1.50 -11.03
CA SER A 139 3.15 2.40 -10.33
C SER A 139 1.98 2.84 -11.21
N VAL A 140 2.21 3.08 -12.51
CA VAL A 140 1.13 3.37 -13.47
C VAL A 140 0.16 2.20 -13.60
N VAL A 141 0.68 0.97 -13.67
CA VAL A 141 -0.16 -0.24 -13.71
C VAL A 141 -0.94 -0.43 -12.40
N ALA A 142 -0.30 -0.23 -11.25
CA ALA A 142 -0.95 -0.30 -9.95
C ALA A 142 -2.10 0.73 -9.86
N TYR A 143 -1.85 1.98 -10.26
CA TYR A 143 -2.89 3.00 -10.37
C TYR A 143 -4.04 2.54 -11.27
N GLY A 144 -3.74 2.01 -12.46
CA GLY A 144 -4.75 1.53 -13.40
C GLY A 144 -5.63 0.42 -12.84
N LYS A 145 -5.03 -0.51 -12.08
CA LYS A 145 -5.78 -1.61 -11.42
C LYS A 145 -6.61 -1.12 -10.23
N LEU A 146 -6.05 -0.25 -9.39
CA LEU A 146 -6.73 0.28 -8.21
C LEU A 146 -7.92 1.16 -8.60
N SER A 147 -7.75 2.01 -9.63
CA SER A 147 -8.82 2.89 -10.14
C SER A 147 -9.85 2.17 -11.03
N GLY A 148 -9.73 0.87 -11.24
CA GLY A 148 -10.63 0.10 -12.09
C GLY A 148 -10.49 0.36 -13.60
N LYS A 149 -9.50 1.18 -14.03
CA LYS A 149 -9.21 1.45 -15.44
C LYS A 149 -8.55 0.27 -16.15
N MET A 150 -7.92 -0.60 -15.39
CA MET A 150 -7.35 -1.88 -15.84
C MET A 150 -7.99 -3.03 -15.09
N SER A 151 -8.07 -4.21 -15.75
CA SER A 151 -8.57 -5.42 -15.10
C SER A 151 -7.74 -5.79 -13.87
N SER A 152 -8.41 -6.11 -12.76
CA SER A 152 -7.77 -6.60 -11.54
C SER A 152 -7.19 -8.00 -11.68
N LYS A 153 -7.58 -8.74 -12.74
CA LYS A 153 -7.06 -10.09 -13.00
C LYS A 153 -5.57 -10.04 -13.30
N PRO A 154 -4.78 -11.02 -12.81
CA PRO A 154 -3.38 -11.11 -13.16
C PRO A 154 -3.21 -11.37 -14.66
N MET A 155 -2.28 -10.65 -15.29
CA MET A 155 -1.92 -10.90 -16.69
C MET A 155 -0.93 -12.08 -16.73
N MET A 156 -1.38 -13.19 -17.30
CA MET A 156 -0.60 -14.42 -17.37
C MET A 156 0.10 -14.53 -18.73
N LEU A 157 1.40 -14.21 -18.77
CA LEU A 157 2.23 -14.50 -19.94
C LEU A 157 2.89 -15.88 -19.80
N PRO A 158 2.98 -16.66 -20.89
CA PRO A 158 3.69 -17.93 -20.87
C PRO A 158 5.18 -17.69 -20.53
N ASN A 159 5.75 -18.54 -19.67
CA ASN A 159 7.14 -18.45 -19.24
C ASN A 159 7.54 -17.11 -18.54
N ARG A 160 6.60 -16.44 -17.87
CA ARG A 160 6.80 -15.14 -17.23
C ARG A 160 8.05 -15.04 -16.35
N HIS A 161 8.36 -16.08 -15.55
CA HIS A 161 9.54 -16.10 -14.70
C HIS A 161 10.85 -16.11 -15.50
N LYS A 162 10.86 -16.85 -16.63
CA LYS A 162 12.01 -16.87 -17.54
C LYS A 162 12.18 -15.52 -18.24
N LEU A 163 11.08 -14.86 -18.62
CA LEU A 163 11.11 -13.52 -19.21
C LEU A 163 11.63 -12.48 -18.22
N ASN A 164 11.17 -12.51 -16.98
CA ASN A 164 11.64 -11.61 -15.93
C ASN A 164 13.14 -11.83 -15.64
N LEU A 165 13.57 -13.08 -15.53
CA LEU A 165 14.98 -13.40 -15.33
C LEU A 165 15.82 -12.96 -16.54
N ALA A 166 15.34 -13.19 -17.75
CA ALA A 166 16.03 -12.76 -18.98
C ALA A 166 16.19 -11.23 -19.02
N ALA A 167 15.14 -10.47 -18.65
CA ALA A 167 15.21 -9.02 -18.57
C ALA A 167 16.27 -8.53 -17.58
N LEU A 168 16.36 -9.16 -16.40
CA LEU A 168 17.38 -8.84 -15.40
C LEU A 168 18.79 -9.20 -15.89
N VAL A 169 18.97 -10.38 -16.45
CA VAL A 169 20.29 -10.83 -16.98
C VAL A 169 20.75 -9.94 -18.14
N VAL A 170 19.87 -9.63 -19.08
CA VAL A 170 20.20 -8.73 -20.21
C VAL A 170 20.55 -7.34 -19.69
N SER A 171 19.79 -6.80 -18.73
CA SER A 171 20.09 -5.50 -18.12
C SER A 171 21.44 -5.48 -17.42
N PHE A 172 21.80 -6.57 -16.74
CA PHE A 172 23.14 -6.71 -16.13
C PHE A 172 24.26 -6.75 -17.17
N ILE A 173 24.06 -7.47 -18.26
CA ILE A 173 25.02 -7.50 -19.37
C ILE A 173 25.19 -6.11 -19.99
N LEU A 174 24.07 -5.40 -20.20
CA LEU A 174 24.09 -4.02 -20.71
C LEU A 174 24.84 -3.09 -19.76
N LEU A 175 24.67 -3.25 -18.43
CA LEU A 175 25.42 -2.49 -17.43
C LEU A 175 26.94 -2.70 -17.60
N VAL A 176 27.39 -3.94 -17.69
CA VAL A 176 28.82 -4.25 -17.84
C VAL A 176 29.40 -3.64 -19.13
N ILE A 177 28.66 -3.72 -20.24
CA ILE A 177 29.09 -3.12 -21.51
C ILE A 177 29.09 -1.60 -21.41
N PHE A 178 28.06 -1.01 -20.79
CA PHE A 178 27.91 0.43 -20.60
C PHE A 178 29.09 1.05 -19.82
N VAL A 179 29.49 0.41 -18.71
CA VAL A 179 30.58 0.90 -17.86
C VAL A 179 31.94 0.74 -18.58
N LYS A 180 32.13 -0.29 -19.40
CA LYS A 180 33.39 -0.55 -20.09
C LYS A 180 33.56 0.18 -21.43
N THR A 181 32.50 0.76 -21.94
CA THR A 181 32.50 1.44 -23.24
C THR A 181 32.96 2.90 -23.08
N GLU A 182 33.89 3.33 -23.94
CA GLU A 182 34.34 4.74 -23.99
C GLU A 182 33.54 5.58 -24.98
N SER A 183 32.74 4.98 -25.84
CA SER A 183 31.91 5.69 -26.83
C SER A 183 30.64 6.20 -26.21
N VAL A 184 30.50 7.52 -26.06
CA VAL A 184 29.30 8.20 -25.55
C VAL A 184 28.05 7.83 -26.35
N GLY A 185 28.15 7.75 -27.68
CA GLY A 185 27.01 7.38 -28.52
C GLY A 185 26.50 5.97 -28.22
N LEU A 186 27.42 4.99 -28.01
CA LEU A 186 27.05 3.65 -27.63
C LEU A 186 26.48 3.60 -26.21
N GLN A 187 27.04 4.37 -25.28
CA GLN A 187 26.52 4.48 -23.91
C GLN A 187 25.08 5.00 -23.89
N VAL A 188 24.76 6.05 -24.65
CA VAL A 188 23.39 6.58 -24.80
C VAL A 188 22.45 5.51 -25.37
N PHE A 189 22.89 4.80 -26.42
CA PHE A 189 22.11 3.73 -27.02
C PHE A 189 21.81 2.60 -26.05
N LEU A 190 22.81 2.16 -25.27
CA LEU A 190 22.64 1.14 -24.22
C LEU A 190 21.70 1.59 -23.11
N MET A 191 21.78 2.86 -22.69
CA MET A 191 20.85 3.43 -21.72
C MET A 191 19.41 3.43 -22.24
N LEU A 192 19.18 3.79 -23.50
CA LEU A 192 17.85 3.79 -24.09
C LEU A 192 17.27 2.38 -24.17
N ILE A 193 18.06 1.40 -24.58
CA ILE A 193 17.63 -0.01 -24.61
C ILE A 193 17.29 -0.50 -23.19
N MET A 194 18.18 -0.25 -22.24
CA MET A 194 17.94 -0.64 -20.85
C MET A 194 16.68 0.02 -20.30
N THR A 195 16.47 1.30 -20.58
CA THR A 195 15.27 2.01 -20.15
C THR A 195 14.00 1.38 -20.73
N ALA A 196 14.00 1.01 -22.00
CA ALA A 196 12.88 0.30 -22.62
C ALA A 196 12.64 -1.08 -21.97
N ILE A 197 13.69 -1.83 -21.68
CA ILE A 197 13.57 -3.12 -20.98
C ILE A 197 13.04 -2.91 -19.57
N ALA A 198 13.54 -1.93 -18.83
CA ALA A 198 13.10 -1.62 -17.46
C ALA A 198 11.63 -1.17 -17.40
N LEU A 199 11.19 -0.37 -18.36
CA LEU A 199 9.78 0.04 -18.50
C LEU A 199 8.87 -1.18 -18.75
N ALA A 200 9.26 -2.05 -19.68
CA ALA A 200 8.51 -3.27 -19.98
C ALA A 200 8.50 -4.23 -18.79
N PHE A 201 9.63 -4.37 -18.09
CA PHE A 201 9.75 -5.20 -16.91
C PHE A 201 8.88 -4.73 -15.77
N GLY A 202 8.90 -3.43 -15.46
CA GLY A 202 8.05 -2.84 -14.41
C GLY A 202 6.55 -2.98 -14.71
N TRP A 203 6.16 -2.78 -15.98
CA TRP A 203 4.80 -3.03 -16.44
C TRP A 203 4.37 -4.48 -16.19
N HIS A 204 5.16 -5.43 -16.69
CA HIS A 204 4.85 -6.85 -16.60
C HIS A 204 4.82 -7.34 -15.15
N LEU A 205 5.77 -6.87 -14.31
CA LEU A 205 5.89 -7.26 -12.92
C LEU A 205 4.59 -7.01 -12.15
N VAL A 206 4.03 -5.80 -12.26
CA VAL A 206 2.82 -5.41 -11.54
C VAL A 206 1.54 -5.90 -12.27
N ALA A 207 1.55 -5.96 -13.60
CA ALA A 207 0.41 -6.48 -14.36
C ALA A 207 0.12 -7.96 -14.06
N SER A 208 1.15 -8.74 -13.75
CA SER A 208 1.04 -10.17 -13.40
C SER A 208 0.50 -10.43 -11.99
N ILE A 209 0.38 -9.41 -11.14
CA ILE A 209 -0.13 -9.53 -9.78
C ILE A 209 -1.63 -9.23 -9.75
N GLY A 210 -2.38 -10.07 -9.03
CA GLY A 210 -3.83 -9.93 -8.88
C GLY A 210 -4.22 -8.74 -7.99
N GLY A 211 -5.45 -8.28 -8.13
CA GLY A 211 -5.96 -7.15 -7.37
C GLY A 211 -6.00 -7.39 -5.86
N ALA A 212 -6.25 -8.61 -5.42
CA ALA A 212 -6.27 -8.96 -3.98
C ALA A 212 -4.93 -8.67 -3.29
N ASP A 213 -3.83 -8.76 -4.04
CA ASP A 213 -2.47 -8.54 -3.54
C ASP A 213 -2.00 -7.08 -3.71
N MET A 214 -2.86 -6.17 -4.21
CA MET A 214 -2.51 -4.76 -4.42
C MET A 214 -2.02 -4.02 -3.17
N PRO A 215 -2.52 -4.25 -1.95
CA PRO A 215 -1.95 -3.64 -0.75
C PRO A 215 -0.46 -3.91 -0.57
N VAL A 216 -0.02 -5.14 -0.86
CA VAL A 216 1.41 -5.51 -0.84
C VAL A 216 2.17 -4.80 -1.96
N VAL A 217 1.57 -4.72 -3.15
CA VAL A 217 2.18 -4.05 -4.31
C VAL A 217 2.40 -2.56 -4.03
N VAL A 218 1.43 -1.86 -3.45
CA VAL A 218 1.58 -0.44 -3.07
C VAL A 218 2.73 -0.26 -2.08
N SER A 219 2.85 -1.14 -1.10
CA SER A 219 3.97 -1.12 -0.14
C SER A 219 5.32 -1.41 -0.82
N MET A 220 5.37 -2.36 -1.76
CA MET A 220 6.57 -2.63 -2.57
C MET A 220 6.98 -1.45 -3.44
N LEU A 221 6.01 -0.79 -4.09
CA LEU A 221 6.27 0.41 -4.88
C LEU A 221 6.79 1.56 -4.02
N ASN A 222 6.33 1.68 -2.78
CA ASN A 222 6.91 2.59 -1.80
C ASN A 222 8.38 2.27 -1.54
N SER A 223 8.72 0.99 -1.38
CA SER A 223 10.12 0.56 -1.26
C SER A 223 10.94 0.90 -2.51
N TYR A 224 10.42 0.61 -3.70
CA TYR A 224 11.12 0.91 -4.96
C TYR A 224 11.34 2.41 -5.16
N SER A 225 10.34 3.25 -4.83
CA SER A 225 10.50 4.70 -4.88
C SER A 225 11.54 5.21 -3.87
N GLY A 226 11.62 4.60 -2.69
CA GLY A 226 12.70 4.87 -1.72
C GLY A 226 14.08 4.55 -2.28
N TRP A 227 14.25 3.38 -2.89
CA TRP A 227 15.51 3.00 -3.55
C TRP A 227 15.84 3.89 -4.75
N ALA A 228 14.82 4.31 -5.52
CA ALA A 228 15.00 5.27 -6.61
C ALA A 228 15.49 6.63 -6.09
N ALA A 229 14.93 7.11 -4.98
CA ALA A 229 15.38 8.35 -4.33
C ALA A 229 16.82 8.23 -3.80
N ALA A 230 17.17 7.09 -3.20
CA ALA A 230 18.55 6.84 -2.75
C ALA A 230 19.54 6.82 -3.93
N ALA A 231 19.19 6.17 -5.04
CA ALA A 231 19.99 6.16 -6.26
C ALA A 231 20.16 7.58 -6.83
N ALA A 232 19.10 8.38 -6.86
CA ALA A 232 19.19 9.81 -7.21
C ALA A 232 20.12 10.57 -6.25
N GLY A 233 20.08 10.25 -4.97
CA GLY A 233 20.98 10.82 -3.97
C GLY A 233 22.45 10.53 -4.25
N PHE A 234 22.79 9.30 -4.65
CA PHE A 234 24.15 8.95 -5.08
C PHE A 234 24.57 9.75 -6.32
N MET A 235 23.74 9.77 -7.35
CA MET A 235 24.02 10.51 -8.59
C MET A 235 24.22 12.01 -8.36
N LEU A 236 23.50 12.59 -7.41
CA LEU A 236 23.52 14.01 -7.07
C LEU A 236 24.49 14.34 -5.93
N SER A 237 25.18 13.36 -5.37
CA SER A 237 26.02 13.50 -4.16
C SER A 237 25.25 14.20 -3.02
N ASN A 238 24.00 13.78 -2.81
CA ASN A 238 23.11 14.36 -1.80
C ASN A 238 22.85 13.34 -0.69
N ASP A 239 23.55 13.51 0.44
CA ASP A 239 23.50 12.58 1.58
C ASP A 239 22.09 12.46 2.18
N LEU A 240 21.31 13.54 2.17
CA LEU A 240 19.95 13.52 2.69
C LEU A 240 19.03 12.62 1.87
N LEU A 241 19.12 12.68 0.52
CA LEU A 241 18.37 11.79 -0.36
C LEU A 241 18.79 10.33 -0.18
N ILE A 242 20.09 10.07 0.03
CA ILE A 242 20.58 8.71 0.29
C ILE A 242 19.95 8.16 1.57
N VAL A 243 20.04 8.92 2.68
CA VAL A 243 19.51 8.50 3.98
C VAL A 243 18.00 8.34 3.95
N THR A 244 17.28 9.33 3.45
CA THR A 244 15.81 9.27 3.40
C THR A 244 15.31 8.21 2.44
N GLY A 245 15.95 8.06 1.29
CA GLY A 245 15.63 7.00 0.34
C GLY A 245 15.87 5.60 0.91
N ALA A 246 16.97 5.40 1.64
CA ALA A 246 17.26 4.15 2.32
C ALA A 246 16.25 3.84 3.44
N LEU A 247 15.85 4.85 4.23
CA LEU A 247 14.83 4.70 5.27
C LEU A 247 13.47 4.29 4.68
N VAL A 248 13.01 4.99 3.65
CA VAL A 248 11.72 4.70 2.98
C VAL A 248 11.79 3.35 2.26
N GLY A 249 12.89 3.07 1.56
CA GLY A 249 13.09 1.81 0.87
C GLY A 249 13.06 0.61 1.82
N SER A 250 13.77 0.71 2.93
CA SER A 250 13.82 -0.34 3.94
C SER A 250 12.49 -0.51 4.66
N SER A 251 11.83 0.58 5.05
CA SER A 251 10.53 0.50 5.74
C SER A 251 9.45 -0.09 4.84
N GLY A 252 9.41 0.28 3.55
CA GLY A 252 8.51 -0.32 2.58
C GLY A 252 8.75 -1.80 2.34
N ALA A 253 10.02 -2.24 2.30
CA ALA A 253 10.39 -3.66 2.18
C ALA A 253 9.97 -4.47 3.41
N ILE A 254 10.22 -3.96 4.61
CA ILE A 254 9.82 -4.60 5.87
C ILE A 254 8.30 -4.71 5.94
N LEU A 255 7.57 -3.63 5.63
CA LEU A 255 6.11 -3.63 5.62
C LEU A 255 5.55 -4.63 4.61
N SER A 256 6.11 -4.69 3.39
CA SER A 256 5.73 -5.68 2.38
C SER A 256 5.96 -7.11 2.85
N TYR A 257 7.08 -7.37 3.54
CA TYR A 257 7.37 -8.68 4.13
C TYR A 257 6.34 -9.06 5.19
N ILE A 258 6.01 -8.15 6.10
CA ILE A 258 4.99 -8.37 7.16
C ILE A 258 3.63 -8.66 6.53
N MET A 259 3.24 -7.90 5.51
CA MET A 259 1.97 -8.10 4.79
C MET A 259 1.95 -9.42 4.03
N CYS A 260 3.03 -9.81 3.37
CA CYS A 260 3.14 -11.13 2.72
C CYS A 260 2.95 -12.26 3.74
N LYS A 261 3.57 -12.12 4.93
CA LYS A 261 3.42 -13.10 6.00
C LYS A 261 1.97 -13.16 6.51
N ALA A 262 1.32 -12.01 6.67
CA ALA A 262 -0.10 -11.92 7.06
C ALA A 262 -1.06 -12.52 6.03
N MET A 263 -0.63 -12.63 4.77
CA MET A 263 -1.39 -13.26 3.68
C MET A 263 -0.96 -14.71 3.41
N ASN A 264 -0.05 -15.26 4.21
CA ASN A 264 0.60 -16.57 3.96
C ASN A 264 1.20 -16.67 2.56
N ARG A 265 1.85 -15.59 2.09
CA ARG A 265 2.50 -15.51 0.79
C ARG A 265 4.02 -15.41 0.93
N SER A 266 4.74 -16.03 0.01
CA SER A 266 6.20 -15.87 -0.06
C SER A 266 6.56 -14.47 -0.56
N PHE A 267 7.35 -13.72 0.20
CA PHE A 267 7.85 -12.40 -0.20
C PHE A 267 8.65 -12.45 -1.52
N ILE A 268 9.44 -13.51 -1.71
CA ILE A 268 10.23 -13.70 -2.94
C ILE A 268 9.32 -13.90 -4.16
N SER A 269 8.23 -14.67 -4.00
CA SER A 269 7.30 -14.86 -5.12
C SER A 269 6.54 -13.58 -5.47
N VAL A 270 6.29 -12.68 -4.52
CA VAL A 270 5.73 -11.33 -4.79
C VAL A 270 6.69 -10.52 -5.63
N ILE A 271 7.94 -10.40 -5.19
CA ILE A 271 8.97 -9.63 -5.89
C ILE A 271 9.23 -10.18 -7.31
N ALA A 272 9.18 -11.50 -7.46
CA ALA A 272 9.38 -12.14 -8.76
C ALA A 272 8.17 -12.05 -9.71
N GLY A 273 7.09 -11.35 -9.31
CA GLY A 273 5.85 -11.28 -10.10
C GLY A 273 5.10 -12.60 -10.18
N GLY A 274 5.28 -13.47 -9.19
CA GLY A 274 4.87 -14.86 -9.18
C GLY A 274 3.63 -15.21 -8.35
N PHE A 275 2.68 -14.31 -8.14
CA PHE A 275 1.37 -14.71 -7.69
C PHE A 275 0.47 -15.10 -8.85
N GLY A 276 0.76 -16.16 -9.47
CA GLY A 276 -0.23 -16.99 -10.06
C GLY A 276 -0.30 -18.22 -9.18
N THR A 277 -1.21 -18.27 -8.28
CA THR A 277 -1.90 -19.52 -8.24
C THR A 277 -2.30 -19.78 -9.68
N ASP A 278 -1.81 -20.85 -10.28
CA ASP A 278 -2.52 -21.54 -11.33
C ASP A 278 -3.84 -22.02 -10.68
N GLY A 279 -4.60 -21.05 -10.18
CA GLY A 279 -5.94 -21.23 -9.73
C GLY A 279 -6.81 -21.36 -10.97
N SER A 280 -6.74 -22.50 -11.61
CA SER A 280 -7.98 -23.13 -11.98
C SER A 280 -8.75 -23.25 -10.66
N SER A 281 -9.52 -22.23 -10.34
CA SER A 281 -10.69 -22.39 -9.50
C SER A 281 -11.63 -23.31 -10.23
N THR A 282 -11.34 -24.59 -10.24
CA THR A 282 -12.33 -25.62 -10.18
C THR A 282 -12.88 -25.52 -8.76
N GLY A 283 -13.55 -24.37 -8.47
CA GLY A 283 -14.56 -24.38 -7.45
C GLY A 283 -15.54 -25.43 -7.91
N THR A 284 -15.46 -26.62 -7.34
CA THR A 284 -16.62 -27.43 -7.16
C THR A 284 -17.66 -26.49 -6.56
N GLU A 285 -18.71 -26.21 -7.32
CA GLU A 285 -19.95 -25.70 -6.77
C GLU A 285 -20.45 -26.82 -5.83
N GLU A 286 -19.84 -26.95 -4.67
CA GLU A 286 -20.46 -27.61 -3.54
C GLU A 286 -21.71 -26.78 -3.24
N GLU A 287 -22.86 -27.41 -3.23
CA GLU A 287 -24.12 -26.85 -2.74
C GLU A 287 -23.83 -26.36 -1.30
N MET A 288 -23.40 -25.14 -1.17
CA MET A 288 -23.24 -24.46 0.11
C MET A 288 -24.65 -24.17 0.60
N GLY A 289 -24.98 -24.65 1.79
CA GLY A 289 -26.28 -24.66 2.41
C GLY A 289 -27.12 -23.39 2.27
N GLU A 290 -28.26 -23.37 2.92
CA GLU A 290 -29.14 -22.20 2.95
C GLU A 290 -28.55 -21.10 3.87
N TYR A 291 -28.56 -19.86 3.41
CA TYR A 291 -28.24 -18.71 4.24
C TYR A 291 -29.50 -18.15 4.91
N ARG A 292 -29.33 -17.44 6.02
CA ARG A 292 -30.42 -16.77 6.74
C ARG A 292 -30.30 -15.26 6.52
N GLU A 293 -31.43 -14.62 6.25
CA GLU A 293 -31.50 -13.16 6.18
C GLU A 293 -31.98 -12.57 7.51
N SER A 294 -31.54 -11.37 7.81
CA SER A 294 -31.98 -10.58 8.93
C SER A 294 -32.39 -9.18 8.48
N THR A 295 -33.18 -8.50 9.31
CA THR A 295 -33.57 -7.10 9.10
C THR A 295 -32.79 -6.16 10.01
N ALA A 296 -32.78 -4.88 9.68
CA ALA A 296 -32.11 -3.87 10.52
C ALA A 296 -32.69 -3.81 11.93
N GLU A 297 -34.01 -4.02 12.06
CA GLU A 297 -34.73 -4.04 13.34
C GLU A 297 -34.32 -5.25 14.19
N GLU A 298 -34.21 -6.42 13.59
CA GLU A 298 -33.75 -7.64 14.28
C GLU A 298 -32.31 -7.50 14.75
N VAL A 299 -31.43 -6.94 13.92
CA VAL A 299 -30.04 -6.66 14.28
C VAL A 299 -29.96 -5.64 15.43
N ALA A 300 -30.76 -4.57 15.37
CA ALA A 300 -30.82 -3.59 16.44
C ALA A 300 -31.28 -4.22 17.78
N GLU A 301 -32.26 -5.10 17.76
CA GLU A 301 -32.71 -5.82 18.96
C GLU A 301 -31.64 -6.78 19.49
N MET A 302 -30.95 -7.48 18.60
CA MET A 302 -29.81 -8.34 18.96
C MET A 302 -28.68 -7.53 19.62
N LEU A 303 -28.35 -6.36 19.09
CA LEU A 303 -27.34 -5.47 19.67
C LEU A 303 -27.76 -4.91 21.04
N LYS A 304 -29.03 -4.58 21.25
CA LYS A 304 -29.56 -4.15 22.56
C LYS A 304 -29.39 -5.21 23.63
N ASN A 305 -29.50 -6.48 23.26
CA ASN A 305 -29.39 -7.61 24.16
C ASN A 305 -27.95 -8.15 24.31
N SER A 306 -26.98 -7.58 23.58
CA SER A 306 -25.58 -7.96 23.65
C SER A 306 -24.86 -7.22 24.78
N THR A 307 -23.88 -7.86 25.40
CA THR A 307 -22.94 -7.23 26.34
C THR A 307 -21.59 -6.93 25.69
N SER A 308 -21.22 -7.71 24.67
CA SER A 308 -19.97 -7.59 23.92
C SER A 308 -20.22 -7.64 22.42
N VAL A 309 -19.73 -6.63 21.72
CA VAL A 309 -19.85 -6.50 20.27
C VAL A 309 -18.47 -6.24 19.67
N ILE A 310 -18.14 -6.96 18.61
CA ILE A 310 -16.95 -6.70 17.82
C ILE A 310 -17.36 -6.35 16.39
N ILE A 311 -16.80 -5.28 15.85
CA ILE A 311 -17.02 -4.84 14.47
C ILE A 311 -15.75 -5.14 13.67
N THR A 312 -15.90 -5.88 12.57
CA THR A 312 -14.81 -6.22 11.65
C THR A 312 -15.01 -5.48 10.33
N PRO A 313 -14.35 -4.31 10.16
CA PRO A 313 -14.52 -3.52 8.97
C PRO A 313 -13.66 -4.05 7.82
N GLY A 314 -14.13 -3.84 6.60
CA GLY A 314 -13.41 -4.13 5.39
C GLY A 314 -13.57 -3.02 4.35
N TYR A 315 -13.00 -3.21 3.18
CA TYR A 315 -13.01 -2.22 2.10
C TYR A 315 -14.42 -1.77 1.68
N GLY A 316 -15.39 -2.68 1.73
CA GLY A 316 -16.79 -2.36 1.43
C GLY A 316 -17.38 -1.28 2.35
N MET A 317 -16.95 -1.20 3.60
CA MET A 317 -17.34 -0.12 4.51
C MET A 317 -16.82 1.25 4.01
N ALA A 318 -15.60 1.28 3.51
CA ALA A 318 -15.01 2.50 2.95
C ALA A 318 -15.74 2.94 1.67
N VAL A 319 -16.03 2.01 0.76
CA VAL A 319 -16.74 2.29 -0.50
C VAL A 319 -18.13 2.84 -0.25
N ALA A 320 -18.83 2.34 0.75
CA ALA A 320 -20.16 2.82 1.15
C ALA A 320 -20.11 4.08 2.01
N GLN A 321 -18.92 4.55 2.39
CA GLN A 321 -18.73 5.64 3.37
C GLN A 321 -19.51 5.39 4.68
N ALA A 322 -19.54 4.14 5.12
CA ALA A 322 -20.28 3.71 6.30
C ALA A 322 -19.53 3.93 7.63
N GLN A 323 -18.28 4.39 7.59
CA GLN A 323 -17.47 4.63 8.80
C GLN A 323 -18.12 5.63 9.77
N TYR A 324 -18.81 6.64 9.27
CA TYR A 324 -19.47 7.63 10.10
C TYR A 324 -20.67 7.06 10.86
N PRO A 325 -21.68 6.44 10.22
CA PRO A 325 -22.77 5.81 10.97
C PRO A 325 -22.30 4.61 11.81
N VAL A 326 -21.22 3.93 11.46
CA VAL A 326 -20.60 2.90 12.31
C VAL A 326 -20.02 3.51 13.59
N ALA A 327 -19.38 4.68 13.50
CA ALA A 327 -18.94 5.43 14.67
C ALA A 327 -20.10 5.85 15.57
N ASP A 328 -21.21 6.30 14.97
CA ASP A 328 -22.42 6.69 15.70
C ASP A 328 -23.07 5.49 16.42
N ILE A 329 -23.18 4.33 15.77
CA ILE A 329 -23.63 3.08 16.42
C ILE A 329 -22.71 2.72 17.59
N THR A 330 -21.41 2.79 17.39
CA THR A 330 -20.42 2.48 18.44
C THR A 330 -20.62 3.35 19.65
N THR A 331 -20.80 4.66 19.45
CA THR A 331 -21.07 5.61 20.54
C THR A 331 -22.36 5.26 21.26
N LYS A 332 -23.45 5.03 20.51
CA LYS A 332 -24.77 4.74 21.08
C LYS A 332 -24.81 3.42 21.88
N LEU A 333 -24.10 2.39 21.41
CA LEU A 333 -23.98 1.12 22.13
C LEU A 333 -23.13 1.27 23.40
N ARG A 334 -22.03 2.00 23.33
CA ARG A 334 -21.18 2.27 24.51
C ARG A 334 -21.90 3.08 25.58
N GLU A 335 -22.72 4.06 25.21
CA GLU A 335 -23.59 4.81 26.13
C GLU A 335 -24.57 3.91 26.88
N ARG A 336 -24.95 2.78 26.29
CA ARG A 336 -25.77 1.74 26.93
C ARG A 336 -24.98 0.76 27.80
N GLY A 337 -23.66 0.93 27.92
CA GLY A 337 -22.78 0.07 28.70
C GLY A 337 -22.34 -1.21 27.96
N ILE A 338 -22.57 -1.29 26.65
CA ILE A 338 -22.13 -2.41 25.83
C ILE A 338 -20.64 -2.23 25.47
N ASN A 339 -19.85 -3.28 25.64
CA ASN A 339 -18.45 -3.27 25.27
C ASN A 339 -18.32 -3.43 23.75
N VAL A 340 -17.98 -2.37 23.05
CA VAL A 340 -17.80 -2.36 21.60
C VAL A 340 -16.33 -2.20 21.26
N ARG A 341 -15.81 -3.10 20.44
CA ARG A 341 -14.43 -3.08 19.94
C ARG A 341 -14.41 -3.32 18.43
N PHE A 342 -13.30 -2.94 17.80
CA PHE A 342 -13.05 -3.21 16.38
C PHE A 342 -11.91 -4.23 16.26
N GLY A 343 -12.08 -5.19 15.35
CA GLY A 343 -11.05 -6.15 14.97
C GLY A 343 -10.54 -5.85 13.56
N ILE A 344 -9.27 -5.46 13.44
CA ILE A 344 -8.67 -5.05 12.18
C ILE A 344 -7.75 -6.14 11.66
N HIS A 345 -8.03 -6.61 10.45
CA HIS A 345 -7.12 -7.51 9.76
C HIS A 345 -5.97 -6.72 9.12
N PRO A 346 -4.71 -7.22 9.17
CA PRO A 346 -3.54 -6.49 8.64
C PRO A 346 -3.62 -6.07 7.18
N VAL A 347 -4.38 -6.82 6.37
CA VAL A 347 -4.57 -6.52 4.94
C VAL A 347 -5.99 -6.05 4.61
N ALA A 348 -6.78 -5.66 5.61
CA ALA A 348 -8.08 -5.06 5.37
C ALA A 348 -7.96 -3.73 4.62
N GLY A 349 -8.69 -3.59 3.53
CA GLY A 349 -8.61 -2.40 2.68
C GLY A 349 -7.76 -2.60 1.44
N ARG A 350 -7.18 -1.51 0.93
CA ARG A 350 -6.34 -1.49 -0.29
C ARG A 350 -4.96 -0.87 -0.07
N LEU A 351 -4.65 -0.47 1.15
CA LEU A 351 -3.33 -0.02 1.59
C LEU A 351 -3.14 -0.37 3.06
N PRO A 352 -1.89 -0.44 3.54
CA PRO A 352 -1.62 -0.69 4.96
C PRO A 352 -2.29 0.34 5.86
N GLY A 353 -2.96 -0.12 6.91
CA GLY A 353 -3.64 0.75 7.88
C GLY A 353 -4.89 1.47 7.35
N HIS A 354 -5.42 1.07 6.20
CA HIS A 354 -6.57 1.74 5.58
C HIS A 354 -7.76 1.83 6.52
N MET A 355 -8.11 0.75 7.22
CA MET A 355 -9.24 0.75 8.15
C MET A 355 -8.97 1.61 9.38
N ASN A 356 -7.76 1.62 9.88
CA ASN A 356 -7.37 2.46 11.02
C ASN A 356 -7.55 3.95 10.71
N VAL A 357 -7.13 4.38 9.51
CA VAL A 357 -7.29 5.76 9.05
C VAL A 357 -8.76 6.14 8.91
N LEU A 358 -9.60 5.27 8.33
CA LEU A 358 -11.04 5.51 8.19
C LEU A 358 -11.75 5.64 9.53
N LEU A 359 -11.43 4.78 10.48
CA LEU A 359 -11.99 4.84 11.83
C LEU A 359 -11.51 6.09 12.58
N ALA A 360 -10.27 6.49 12.40
CA ALA A 360 -9.74 7.75 12.96
C ALA A 360 -10.42 8.97 12.33
N GLU A 361 -10.70 8.97 11.03
CA GLU A 361 -11.48 10.02 10.36
C GLU A 361 -12.89 10.14 10.95
N ALA A 362 -13.53 9.01 11.21
CA ALA A 362 -14.83 8.94 11.85
C ALA A 362 -14.80 9.21 13.38
N LYS A 363 -13.63 9.53 13.94
CA LYS A 363 -13.40 9.83 15.36
C LYS A 363 -13.72 8.68 16.31
N VAL A 364 -13.57 7.45 15.84
CA VAL A 364 -13.63 6.27 16.72
C VAL A 364 -12.44 6.31 17.68
N PRO A 365 -12.64 6.11 18.99
CA PRO A 365 -11.53 6.06 19.94
C PRO A 365 -10.53 4.95 19.58
N TYR A 366 -9.24 5.27 19.56
CA TYR A 366 -8.21 4.33 19.13
C TYR A 366 -8.01 3.14 20.09
N ASP A 367 -8.32 3.32 21.35
CA ASP A 367 -8.20 2.30 22.40
C ASP A 367 -9.15 1.10 22.23
N ILE A 368 -10.18 1.25 21.39
CA ILE A 368 -11.11 0.16 21.04
C ILE A 368 -10.84 -0.44 19.64
N VAL A 369 -9.84 0.05 18.92
CA VAL A 369 -9.43 -0.45 17.61
C VAL A 369 -8.23 -1.36 17.81
N LEU A 370 -8.47 -2.68 17.74
CA LEU A 370 -7.49 -3.71 18.04
C LEU A 370 -7.06 -4.45 16.77
N GLU A 371 -5.80 -4.84 16.73
CA GLU A 371 -5.27 -5.68 15.67
C GLU A 371 -5.75 -7.14 15.82
N MET A 372 -5.70 -7.89 14.73
CA MET A 372 -6.16 -9.27 14.69
C MET A 372 -5.55 -10.15 15.79
N ASP A 373 -4.23 -10.01 16.02
CA ASP A 373 -3.51 -10.79 17.03
C ASP A 373 -3.95 -10.48 18.47
N GLU A 374 -4.51 -9.29 18.70
CA GLU A 374 -5.00 -8.85 20.01
C GLU A 374 -6.43 -9.30 20.29
N ILE A 375 -7.25 -9.49 19.23
CA ILE A 375 -8.69 -9.68 19.38
C ILE A 375 -9.18 -11.07 18.98
N ASN A 376 -8.36 -11.85 18.28
CA ASN A 376 -8.82 -13.09 17.64
C ASN A 376 -9.30 -14.14 18.65
N ASP A 377 -8.68 -14.18 19.83
CA ASP A 377 -9.08 -15.12 20.89
C ASP A 377 -10.39 -14.69 21.60
N ASP A 378 -10.76 -13.42 21.51
CA ASP A 378 -11.94 -12.86 22.19
C ASP A 378 -13.26 -13.13 21.46
N PHE A 379 -13.23 -13.63 20.21
CA PHE A 379 -14.47 -13.93 19.48
C PHE A 379 -15.32 -14.98 20.17
N SER A 380 -14.73 -15.94 20.85
CA SER A 380 -15.47 -16.97 21.59
C SER A 380 -16.31 -16.43 22.76
N ASP A 381 -15.91 -15.28 23.30
CA ASP A 381 -16.59 -14.60 24.41
C ASP A 381 -17.42 -13.41 23.93
N THR A 382 -17.64 -13.27 22.62
CA THR A 382 -18.37 -12.17 21.99
C THR A 382 -19.80 -12.56 21.66
N ASP A 383 -20.76 -11.74 22.06
CA ASP A 383 -22.19 -12.01 21.80
C ASP A 383 -22.54 -11.76 20.33
N THR A 384 -22.10 -10.64 19.76
CA THR A 384 -22.45 -10.27 18.38
C THR A 384 -21.26 -9.70 17.65
N VAL A 385 -21.03 -10.17 16.44
CA VAL A 385 -20.03 -9.62 15.50
C VAL A 385 -20.73 -8.99 14.31
N LEU A 386 -20.35 -7.76 13.98
CA LEU A 386 -20.79 -7.08 12.78
C LEU A 386 -19.65 -7.11 11.74
N VAL A 387 -19.85 -7.83 10.66
CA VAL A 387 -18.90 -7.88 9.53
C VAL A 387 -19.35 -6.86 8.48
N ILE A 388 -18.65 -5.76 8.36
CA ILE A 388 -19.07 -4.63 7.51
C ILE A 388 -18.07 -4.43 6.37
N GLY A 389 -18.42 -4.92 5.19
CA GLY A 389 -17.60 -4.75 3.99
C GLY A 389 -16.33 -5.60 3.94
N ALA A 390 -16.20 -6.61 4.80
CA ALA A 390 -15.15 -7.62 4.78
C ALA A 390 -15.69 -8.92 4.18
N ASN A 391 -14.82 -9.71 3.54
CA ASN A 391 -15.15 -11.03 3.01
C ASN A 391 -13.99 -12.01 3.23
N ASP A 392 -12.90 -11.87 2.49
CA ASP A 392 -11.79 -12.83 2.52
C ASP A 392 -11.07 -12.85 3.88
N THR A 393 -11.04 -11.73 4.58
CA THR A 393 -10.41 -11.58 5.92
C THR A 393 -11.16 -12.27 7.06
N VAL A 394 -12.39 -12.70 6.81
CA VAL A 394 -13.26 -13.43 7.76
C VAL A 394 -13.69 -14.79 7.21
N ASN A 395 -13.00 -15.31 6.20
CA ASN A 395 -13.37 -16.53 5.50
C ASN A 395 -12.77 -17.77 6.15
N PRO A 396 -13.62 -18.69 6.71
CA PRO A 396 -13.12 -19.93 7.31
C PRO A 396 -12.40 -20.85 6.33
N ALA A 397 -12.65 -20.75 5.01
CA ALA A 397 -11.95 -21.56 4.00
C ALA A 397 -10.43 -21.40 4.04
N ALA A 398 -9.93 -20.30 4.59
CA ALA A 398 -8.50 -20.11 4.81
C ALA A 398 -7.89 -21.15 5.77
N GLN A 399 -8.68 -21.67 6.68
CA GLN A 399 -8.27 -22.70 7.67
C GLN A 399 -8.82 -24.09 7.34
N GLU A 400 -10.03 -24.17 6.78
CA GLU A 400 -10.77 -25.41 6.58
C GLU A 400 -10.48 -26.08 5.23
N ASP A 401 -10.11 -25.32 4.18
CA ASP A 401 -9.85 -25.84 2.83
C ASP A 401 -8.38 -25.66 2.40
N PRO A 402 -7.57 -26.73 2.40
CA PRO A 402 -6.17 -26.67 1.98
C PRO A 402 -5.98 -26.29 0.49
N ASN A 403 -7.01 -26.45 -0.34
CA ASN A 403 -6.96 -26.16 -1.78
C ASN A 403 -7.46 -24.74 -2.10
N SER A 404 -7.97 -24.02 -1.10
CA SER A 404 -8.42 -22.64 -1.28
C SER A 404 -7.26 -21.73 -1.70
N PRO A 405 -7.49 -20.78 -2.62
CA PRO A 405 -6.52 -19.73 -2.94
C PRO A 405 -6.04 -18.90 -1.73
N ILE A 406 -6.82 -18.88 -0.66
CA ILE A 406 -6.49 -18.20 0.61
C ILE A 406 -6.03 -19.16 1.72
N ALA A 407 -5.79 -20.44 1.40
CA ALA A 407 -5.37 -21.44 2.38
C ALA A 407 -4.17 -20.99 3.20
N GLY A 408 -4.25 -21.17 4.52
CA GLY A 408 -3.20 -20.78 5.48
C GLY A 408 -3.11 -19.28 5.76
N MET A 409 -3.93 -18.43 5.14
CA MET A 409 -4.02 -17.02 5.49
C MET A 409 -4.60 -16.89 6.90
N PRO A 410 -3.95 -16.18 7.83
CA PRO A 410 -4.58 -15.82 9.10
C PRO A 410 -5.83 -14.98 8.84
N VAL A 411 -6.92 -15.29 9.53
CA VAL A 411 -8.21 -14.61 9.36
C VAL A 411 -8.80 -14.26 10.73
N LEU A 412 -9.70 -13.29 10.74
CA LEU A 412 -10.51 -13.00 11.92
C LEU A 412 -11.54 -14.11 12.10
N GLU A 413 -11.46 -14.84 13.20
CA GLU A 413 -12.28 -16.05 13.47
C GLU A 413 -13.66 -15.69 14.00
N VAL A 414 -14.38 -14.83 13.27
CA VAL A 414 -15.69 -14.27 13.67
C VAL A 414 -16.75 -15.33 13.92
N TRP A 415 -16.66 -16.50 13.30
CA TRP A 415 -17.62 -17.62 13.46
C TRP A 415 -17.61 -18.27 14.84
N LYS A 416 -16.64 -17.92 15.69
CA LYS A 416 -16.59 -18.37 17.08
C LYS A 416 -17.54 -17.58 17.98
N ALA A 417 -18.03 -16.43 17.56
CA ALA A 417 -18.98 -15.62 18.30
C ALA A 417 -20.37 -16.26 18.36
N SER A 418 -21.18 -15.83 19.30
CA SER A 418 -22.57 -16.35 19.43
C SER A 418 -23.42 -16.00 18.24
N ASN A 419 -23.31 -14.77 17.70
CA ASN A 419 -24.04 -14.29 16.53
C ASN A 419 -23.11 -13.51 15.62
N VAL A 420 -23.26 -13.71 14.31
CA VAL A 420 -22.52 -13.00 13.27
C VAL A 420 -23.49 -12.39 12.27
N ILE A 421 -23.39 -11.08 12.07
CA ILE A 421 -24.17 -10.36 11.07
C ILE A 421 -23.24 -9.89 9.97
N VAL A 422 -23.48 -10.35 8.74
CA VAL A 422 -22.67 -9.99 7.57
C VAL A 422 -23.43 -9.00 6.70
N PHE A 423 -22.85 -7.82 6.54
CA PHE A 423 -23.36 -6.76 5.67
C PHE A 423 -22.84 -6.99 4.25
N LYS A 424 -23.71 -7.30 3.32
CA LYS A 424 -23.38 -7.53 1.90
C LYS A 424 -24.47 -6.99 0.98
N ARG A 425 -24.07 -6.61 -0.24
CA ARG A 425 -25.05 -6.22 -1.28
C ARG A 425 -25.67 -7.44 -1.96
N SER A 426 -24.93 -8.53 -2.05
CA SER A 426 -25.37 -9.79 -2.69
C SER A 426 -24.46 -10.94 -2.26
N MET A 427 -24.81 -12.17 -2.61
CA MET A 427 -24.01 -13.38 -2.33
C MET A 427 -22.78 -13.55 -3.24
N ASN A 428 -22.46 -12.59 -4.08
CA ASN A 428 -21.28 -12.64 -4.94
C ASN A 428 -19.99 -12.80 -4.13
N THR A 429 -19.02 -13.48 -4.70
CA THR A 429 -17.69 -13.68 -4.10
C THR A 429 -16.98 -12.34 -3.85
N GLY A 430 -16.03 -12.34 -2.92
CA GLY A 430 -15.15 -11.22 -2.63
C GLY A 430 -14.08 -11.01 -3.68
N TYR A 431 -13.08 -10.20 -3.34
CA TYR A 431 -12.04 -9.77 -4.27
C TYR A 431 -11.09 -10.91 -4.68
N ALA A 432 -10.88 -11.91 -3.80
CA ALA A 432 -10.11 -13.11 -4.11
C ALA A 432 -10.89 -14.12 -5.01
N GLY A 433 -12.18 -13.89 -5.23
CA GLY A 433 -13.02 -14.78 -6.02
C GLY A 433 -13.34 -16.13 -5.34
N VAL A 434 -13.15 -16.20 -4.02
CA VAL A 434 -13.38 -17.41 -3.21
C VAL A 434 -14.74 -17.34 -2.54
N GLN A 435 -15.45 -18.44 -2.52
CA GLN A 435 -16.69 -18.55 -1.76
C GLN A 435 -16.40 -18.52 -0.25
N ASN A 436 -17.35 -18.01 0.53
CA ASN A 436 -17.18 -17.86 1.97
C ASN A 436 -18.18 -18.73 2.74
N PRO A 437 -17.73 -19.88 3.30
CA PRO A 437 -18.58 -20.76 4.12
C PRO A 437 -19.18 -20.09 5.35
N LEU A 438 -18.62 -18.96 5.82
CA LEU A 438 -19.16 -18.19 6.93
C LEU A 438 -20.64 -17.87 6.75
N PHE A 439 -21.05 -17.54 5.53
CA PHE A 439 -22.42 -17.09 5.23
C PHE A 439 -23.50 -18.15 5.47
N PHE A 440 -23.09 -19.41 5.51
CA PHE A 440 -23.97 -20.58 5.68
C PHE A 440 -23.88 -21.21 7.07
N LYS A 441 -23.09 -20.65 7.99
CA LYS A 441 -22.97 -21.14 9.36
C LYS A 441 -24.26 -20.83 10.15
N GLU A 442 -24.61 -21.70 11.09
CA GLU A 442 -25.86 -21.60 11.85
C GLU A 442 -25.99 -20.31 12.68
N ASN A 443 -24.87 -19.74 13.12
CA ASN A 443 -24.84 -18.51 13.90
C ASN A 443 -24.70 -17.24 13.04
N THR A 444 -24.72 -17.37 11.72
CA THR A 444 -24.53 -16.25 10.78
C THR A 444 -25.84 -15.87 10.12
N GLN A 445 -26.10 -14.57 10.03
CA GLN A 445 -27.21 -13.97 9.30
C GLN A 445 -26.69 -12.90 8.35
N MET A 446 -27.35 -12.82 7.19
CA MET A 446 -27.02 -11.86 6.14
C MET A 446 -27.93 -10.64 6.24
N LEU A 447 -27.34 -9.45 6.23
CA LEU A 447 -28.07 -8.20 6.10
C LEU A 447 -27.75 -7.60 4.73
N PHE A 448 -28.67 -7.79 3.78
CA PHE A 448 -28.48 -7.32 2.41
C PHE A 448 -28.82 -5.84 2.26
N GLY A 449 -28.02 -5.17 1.44
CA GLY A 449 -28.17 -3.77 1.09
C GLY A 449 -26.86 -3.02 1.01
N ASP A 450 -26.96 -1.71 0.78
CA ASP A 450 -25.82 -0.81 0.94
C ASP A 450 -25.41 -0.74 2.41
N ALA A 451 -24.11 -0.79 2.68
CA ALA A 451 -23.63 -0.88 4.05
C ALA A 451 -23.99 0.39 4.87
N LYS A 452 -23.94 1.57 4.25
CA LYS A 452 -24.31 2.82 4.92
C LYS A 452 -25.81 2.85 5.26
N ASP A 453 -26.66 2.52 4.29
CA ASP A 453 -28.11 2.50 4.49
C ASP A 453 -28.54 1.48 5.54
N SER A 454 -27.90 0.30 5.54
CA SER A 454 -28.15 -0.74 6.54
C SER A 454 -27.74 -0.33 7.94
N VAL A 455 -26.57 0.29 8.08
CA VAL A 455 -26.08 0.82 9.37
C VAL A 455 -26.93 1.97 9.87
N ASP A 456 -27.34 2.89 8.98
CA ASP A 456 -28.26 3.98 9.31
C ASP A 456 -29.64 3.48 9.77
N ALA A 457 -30.14 2.41 9.14
CA ALA A 457 -31.38 1.77 9.54
C ALA A 457 -31.29 1.16 10.95
N ILE A 458 -30.20 0.45 11.25
CA ILE A 458 -29.93 -0.07 12.60
C ILE A 458 -29.82 1.06 13.61
N LEU A 459 -29.13 2.14 13.28
CA LEU A 459 -28.95 3.29 14.15
C LEU A 459 -30.29 3.95 14.53
N ARG A 460 -31.22 4.00 13.58
CA ARG A 460 -32.59 4.50 13.82
C ARG A 460 -33.42 3.58 14.72
N ALA A 461 -33.19 2.26 14.62
CA ALA A 461 -33.89 1.25 15.40
C ALA A 461 -33.30 1.04 16.82
N LEU A 462 -32.07 1.45 17.06
CA LEU A 462 -31.42 1.49 18.37
C LEU A 462 -31.95 2.62 19.25
#